data_e9bb1acb6adfbecb4894376fb5cb26e1
#
_entry.id   e9bb1acb6adfbecb4894376fb5cb26e1
#
_cell.length_a   1.000
_cell.length_b   1.000
_cell.length_c   1.000
_cell.angle_alpha   90.00
_cell.angle_beta   90.00
_cell.angle_gamma   90.00
#
_symmetry.space_group_name_H-M   'P 1'
#
loop_
_entity.id
_entity.type
_entity.pdbx_description
1 polymer ?
#
loop_
_entity_poly.entity_id
_entity_poly.type
_entity_poly.pdbx_seq_one_letter_code
_entity_poly.pdbx_strand_id
1 'polypeptide(L)'
;MSEDKNNPTKPAESGFGADDDRYLRYFDAEMRYLREAGREFARSQPQGARRVGMTMPGARHDSVEQTYEGFAFLTSRLRMKLDDAAPEITDPLLDHLWPHTGRTIPSLTILECVPRTGEARILDTLPPGLQVRSTPVGPDGTICVYRTTRAIHLLPLNVREAGARMREDGRTVIRLAFDLLHREQRLVDDLSRIRLYLHGDRPTASALYAVFTRQVESIGVRMPRLLDGQLQPRPAMTIEAAGFGAQARLWPTDLDVRDVDLDREQTMLEYFAFPEKFHFVDLCGFDAASVPPGETRLEFEIVIRDRIPGDVTFCADNIRLFCTPVINLLELDAQAIRPNAHDRDYPVHAPASAGEHVEPYDVLSVVATDPRTARQYPYQSIKAFRHRGGMIRHESPDRYYHASIRQGVTGQREMVVTLGGHLWAEPGSLPDGHVTVRVLANNGRLPRMALRESMVTTPASTFNGVERVHNLTAPTMPLYPPRGGDYDWRVISHFNGAGTTELNMMDANVLRGALSLYDWTRDDDNRRRIDAIHYVWLDEETERVGARVDRIVNVNVGIEPSGFAGPGDVALFGDVLSRFVGRYACFHFAVRLVLYEGVGGPSRRYPCTIKTGDWL
;
A
#
# COMPACT_ATOMS: atom_id res chain seq x y z
N MET A 1 -21.72 52.45 -14.66
CA MET A 1 -22.85 51.51 -14.67
C MET A 1 -22.20 50.15 -14.81
N SER A 2 -21.88 49.56 -13.67
CA SER A 2 -22.64 48.54 -12.92
C SER A 2 -22.71 47.25 -13.76
N GLU A 3 -22.22 46.11 -13.35
CA GLU A 3 -22.57 45.38 -12.13
C GLU A 3 -21.51 44.33 -11.78
N ASP A 4 -21.21 44.38 -10.57
CA ASP A 4 -20.61 43.37 -9.71
C ASP A 4 -21.40 42.04 -9.79
N LYS A 5 -20.75 40.91 -10.00
CA LYS A 5 -21.28 39.60 -9.63
C LYS A 5 -20.31 38.89 -8.70
N ASN A 6 -20.55 39.17 -7.44
CA ASN A 6 -20.19 38.33 -6.30
C ASN A 6 -20.45 36.84 -6.59
N ASN A 7 -19.39 36.07 -6.72
CA ASN A 7 -19.44 34.63 -6.67
C ASN A 7 -18.97 34.23 -5.25
N PRO A 8 -19.80 33.59 -4.42
CA PRO A 8 -19.37 33.15 -3.11
C PRO A 8 -18.35 32.02 -3.31
N THR A 9 -17.12 32.30 -2.95
CA THR A 9 -16.07 31.31 -2.75
C THR A 9 -16.62 30.20 -1.84
N LYS A 10 -16.75 28.99 -2.38
CA LYS A 10 -16.94 27.78 -1.56
C LYS A 10 -15.81 27.74 -0.52
N PRO A 11 -16.12 27.51 0.75
CA PRO A 11 -15.07 27.30 1.74
C PRO A 11 -14.23 26.09 1.31
N ALA A 12 -12.92 26.24 1.35
CA ALA A 12 -11.98 25.15 1.16
C ALA A 12 -12.37 24.02 2.09
N GLU A 13 -12.64 22.85 1.53
CA GLU A 13 -12.82 21.61 2.29
C GLU A 13 -11.51 21.38 3.06
N SER A 14 -11.54 21.73 4.35
CA SER A 14 -10.50 21.35 5.29
C SER A 14 -10.52 19.83 5.38
N GLY A 15 -9.47 19.19 4.89
CA GLY A 15 -9.28 17.75 4.98
C GLY A 15 -9.08 17.30 6.43
N PHE A 16 -10.16 17.31 7.19
CA PHE A 16 -10.21 16.69 8.51
C PHE A 16 -10.26 15.17 8.35
N GLY A 17 -9.43 14.46 9.10
CA GLY A 17 -9.39 12.99 9.10
C GLY A 17 -10.68 12.37 9.65
N ALA A 18 -10.88 11.06 9.45
CA ALA A 18 -12.07 10.33 9.94
C ALA A 18 -12.24 10.42 11.45
N ASP A 19 -11.15 10.57 12.18
CA ASP A 19 -11.15 10.73 13.62
C ASP A 19 -11.65 12.12 14.04
N ASP A 20 -11.43 13.15 13.22
CA ASP A 20 -11.96 14.49 13.46
C ASP A 20 -13.48 14.54 13.26
N ASP A 21 -14.00 13.87 12.21
CA ASP A 21 -15.45 13.74 12.00
C ASP A 21 -16.13 12.96 13.12
N ARG A 22 -15.47 11.91 13.61
CA ARG A 22 -15.96 11.12 14.73
C ARG A 22 -15.96 11.94 16.03
N TYR A 23 -14.85 12.60 16.32
CA TYR A 23 -14.72 13.51 17.46
C TYR A 23 -15.79 14.60 17.45
N LEU A 24 -16.02 15.24 16.30
CA LEU A 24 -17.04 16.28 16.15
C LEU A 24 -18.46 15.74 16.46
N ARG A 25 -18.77 14.50 16.09
CA ARG A 25 -20.07 13.88 16.43
C ARG A 25 -20.25 13.71 17.94
N TYR A 26 -19.21 13.27 18.65
CA TYR A 26 -19.25 13.17 20.11
C TYR A 26 -19.35 14.55 20.76
N PHE A 27 -18.59 15.51 20.28
CA PHE A 27 -18.64 16.89 20.75
C PHE A 27 -20.02 17.51 20.58
N ASP A 28 -20.62 17.38 19.41
CA ASP A 28 -21.97 17.88 19.13
C ASP A 28 -23.04 17.16 19.97
N ALA A 29 -22.87 15.88 20.25
CA ALA A 29 -23.78 15.13 21.11
C ALA A 29 -23.69 15.63 22.55
N GLU A 30 -22.48 15.81 23.08
CA GLU A 30 -22.25 16.34 24.43
C GLU A 30 -22.74 17.80 24.58
N MET A 31 -22.51 18.63 23.59
CA MET A 31 -23.00 20.01 23.55
C MET A 31 -24.54 20.04 23.61
N ARG A 32 -25.21 19.18 22.86
CA ARG A 32 -26.67 19.06 22.89
C ARG A 32 -27.16 18.63 24.28
N TYR A 33 -26.52 17.62 24.84
CA TYR A 33 -26.84 17.11 26.19
C TYR A 33 -26.66 18.20 27.26
N LEU A 34 -25.52 18.89 27.28
CA LEU A 34 -25.24 19.95 28.26
C LEU A 34 -26.23 21.11 28.15
N ARG A 35 -26.62 21.50 26.94
CA ARG A 35 -27.63 22.54 26.72
C ARG A 35 -29.01 22.11 27.18
N GLU A 36 -29.38 20.85 27.02
CA GLU A 36 -30.65 20.30 27.45
C GLU A 36 -30.72 20.15 28.98
N ALA A 37 -29.66 19.58 29.57
CA ALA A 37 -29.50 19.50 31.02
C ALA A 37 -29.53 20.88 31.71
N GLY A 38 -28.85 21.86 31.10
CA GLY A 38 -28.90 23.25 31.59
C GLY A 38 -30.29 23.88 31.54
N ARG A 39 -31.09 23.58 30.51
CA ARG A 39 -32.48 24.03 30.41
C ARG A 39 -33.37 23.36 31.49
N GLU A 40 -33.17 22.08 31.73
CA GLU A 40 -33.88 21.33 32.75
C GLU A 40 -33.56 21.83 34.17
N PHE A 41 -32.25 22.06 34.42
CA PHE A 41 -31.81 22.67 35.69
C PHE A 41 -32.41 24.07 35.90
N ALA A 42 -32.45 24.90 34.88
CA ALA A 42 -33.03 26.25 34.96
C ALA A 42 -34.55 26.21 35.25
N ARG A 43 -35.25 25.17 34.77
CA ARG A 43 -36.69 24.94 35.08
C ARG A 43 -36.91 24.42 36.49
N SER A 44 -36.05 23.49 36.96
CA SER A 44 -36.21 22.85 38.28
C SER A 44 -35.72 23.72 39.43
N GLN A 45 -34.67 24.55 39.18
CA GLN A 45 -34.05 25.43 40.20
C GLN A 45 -33.82 26.86 39.69
N PRO A 46 -34.87 27.67 39.54
CA PRO A 46 -34.75 29.00 38.93
C PRO A 46 -33.85 29.98 39.70
N GLN A 47 -33.79 29.86 41.03
CA GLN A 47 -32.91 30.71 41.86
C GLN A 47 -31.45 30.30 41.77
N GLY A 48 -31.17 29.00 41.69
CA GLY A 48 -29.83 28.47 41.46
C GLY A 48 -29.29 28.85 40.07
N ALA A 49 -30.11 28.71 39.05
CA ALA A 49 -29.78 29.03 37.67
C ALA A 49 -29.43 30.51 37.47
N ARG A 50 -30.15 31.42 38.16
CA ARG A 50 -29.82 32.85 38.15
C ARG A 50 -28.43 33.18 38.75
N ARG A 51 -28.04 32.46 39.82
CA ARG A 51 -26.72 32.66 40.46
C ARG A 51 -25.57 32.21 39.60
N VAL A 52 -25.77 31.22 38.74
CA VAL A 52 -24.75 30.65 37.83
C VAL A 52 -24.80 31.32 36.44
N GLY A 53 -25.66 32.37 36.27
CA GLY A 53 -25.78 33.05 34.98
C GLY A 53 -26.56 32.29 33.91
N MET A 54 -27.26 31.21 34.28
CA MET A 54 -28.14 30.45 33.40
C MET A 54 -29.55 31.09 33.39
N THR A 55 -29.66 32.26 32.79
CA THR A 55 -30.94 32.95 32.67
C THR A 55 -31.59 32.62 31.34
N MET A 56 -32.87 32.29 31.38
CA MET A 56 -33.90 32.14 30.33
C MET A 56 -33.47 31.78 28.89
N PRO A 57 -34.30 30.99 28.16
CA PRO A 57 -34.04 30.62 26.77
C PRO A 57 -33.95 31.87 25.89
N GLY A 58 -32.72 32.23 25.45
CA GLY A 58 -32.45 33.35 24.52
C GLY A 58 -31.37 34.34 24.93
N ALA A 59 -31.06 34.46 26.23
CA ALA A 59 -29.90 35.28 26.68
C ALA A 59 -28.67 34.37 26.81
N ARG A 60 -27.83 34.37 25.80
CA ARG A 60 -26.55 33.67 25.81
C ARG A 60 -25.57 34.48 26.66
N HIS A 61 -25.23 34.00 27.82
CA HIS A 61 -24.03 34.44 28.52
C HIS A 61 -22.85 33.69 27.90
N ASP A 62 -22.01 34.39 27.17
CA ASP A 62 -20.83 33.82 26.47
C ASP A 62 -19.94 32.99 27.38
N SER A 63 -19.85 33.33 28.68
CA SER A 63 -19.06 32.58 29.66
C SER A 63 -19.63 31.18 29.97
N VAL A 64 -20.96 30.99 29.96
CA VAL A 64 -21.61 29.69 30.18
C VAL A 64 -21.45 28.80 28.97
N GLU A 65 -21.58 29.37 27.76
CA GLU A 65 -21.39 28.63 26.50
C GLU A 65 -19.92 28.19 26.37
N GLN A 66 -18.95 29.05 26.67
CA GLN A 66 -17.53 28.68 26.72
C GLN A 66 -17.24 27.58 27.74
N THR A 67 -17.92 27.59 28.88
CA THR A 67 -17.80 26.53 29.89
C THR A 67 -18.36 25.20 29.36
N TYR A 68 -19.50 25.25 28.66
CA TYR A 68 -20.09 24.06 28.02
C TYR A 68 -19.18 23.52 26.92
N GLU A 69 -18.61 24.39 26.08
CA GLU A 69 -17.66 23.99 25.06
C GLU A 69 -16.42 23.31 25.65
N GLY A 70 -15.84 23.90 26.72
CA GLY A 70 -14.71 23.30 27.42
C GLY A 70 -15.04 21.95 28.05
N PHE A 71 -16.25 21.83 28.63
CA PHE A 71 -16.69 20.57 29.22
C PHE A 71 -17.04 19.51 28.17
N ALA A 72 -17.72 19.91 27.10
CA ALA A 72 -18.00 19.05 25.96
C ALA A 72 -16.71 18.56 25.28
N PHE A 73 -15.70 19.42 25.20
CA PHE A 73 -14.38 19.06 24.70
C PHE A 73 -13.72 17.95 25.51
N LEU A 74 -13.80 18.00 26.83
CA LEU A 74 -13.22 16.97 27.70
C LEU A 74 -14.07 15.69 27.74
N THR A 75 -15.40 15.83 27.86
CA THR A 75 -16.31 14.69 27.97
C THR A 75 -16.45 13.93 26.66
N SER A 76 -16.42 14.60 25.53
CA SER A 76 -16.44 13.93 24.22
C SER A 76 -15.22 13.02 24.04
N ARG A 77 -14.03 13.45 24.45
CA ARG A 77 -12.82 12.62 24.43
C ARG A 77 -12.89 11.42 25.37
N LEU A 78 -13.45 11.64 26.58
CA LEU A 78 -13.65 10.56 27.53
C LEU A 78 -14.64 9.53 27.00
N ARG A 79 -15.74 10.00 26.42
CA ARG A 79 -16.78 9.13 25.85
C ARG A 79 -16.29 8.37 24.63
N MET A 80 -15.56 9.05 23.76
CA MET A 80 -14.91 8.40 22.61
C MET A 80 -13.96 7.28 23.07
N LYS A 81 -13.18 7.49 24.16
CA LYS A 81 -12.34 6.46 24.74
C LYS A 81 -13.12 5.32 25.40
N LEU A 82 -14.27 5.60 26.00
CA LEU A 82 -15.12 4.57 26.60
C LEU A 82 -15.87 3.74 25.56
N ASP A 83 -16.20 4.36 24.43
CA ASP A 83 -16.86 3.70 23.31
C ASP A 83 -15.84 3.00 22.37
N ASP A 84 -14.55 3.34 22.48
CA ASP A 84 -13.47 2.58 21.83
C ASP A 84 -13.31 1.25 22.57
N ALA A 85 -13.85 0.20 21.95
CA ALA A 85 -13.90 -1.14 22.54
C ALA A 85 -12.49 -1.69 22.80
N ALA A 86 -11.99 -1.44 24.02
CA ALA A 86 -10.81 -2.07 24.60
C ALA A 86 -9.58 -2.11 23.67
N PRO A 87 -8.98 -0.96 23.29
CA PRO A 87 -7.79 -0.96 22.43
C PRO A 87 -6.63 -1.76 23.04
N GLU A 88 -6.62 -1.94 24.36
CA GLU A 88 -5.64 -2.77 25.06
C GLU A 88 -5.74 -4.26 24.68
N ILE A 89 -6.89 -4.70 24.16
CA ILE A 89 -7.14 -6.08 23.71
C ILE A 89 -7.07 -6.14 22.17
N THR A 90 -7.73 -5.19 21.49
CA THR A 90 -7.82 -5.23 20.02
C THR A 90 -6.50 -4.93 19.34
N ASP A 91 -5.73 -3.95 19.82
CA ASP A 91 -4.44 -3.58 19.23
C ASP A 91 -3.42 -4.73 19.21
N PRO A 92 -3.14 -5.44 20.32
CA PRO A 92 -2.23 -6.59 20.28
C PRO A 92 -2.74 -7.74 19.41
N LEU A 93 -4.07 -7.95 19.39
CA LEU A 93 -4.66 -9.00 18.56
C LEU A 93 -4.55 -8.66 17.07
N LEU A 94 -4.84 -7.44 16.67
CA LEU A 94 -4.67 -6.95 15.31
C LEU A 94 -3.21 -6.97 14.87
N ASP A 95 -2.30 -6.54 15.73
CA ASP A 95 -0.85 -6.60 15.48
C ASP A 95 -0.37 -8.04 15.24
N HIS A 96 -1.02 -9.02 15.86
CA HIS A 96 -0.71 -10.44 15.65
C HIS A 96 -1.35 -10.99 14.38
N LEU A 97 -2.63 -10.66 14.13
CA LEU A 97 -3.38 -11.17 12.98
C LEU A 97 -2.95 -10.48 11.68
N TRP A 98 -2.81 -9.17 11.72
CA TRP A 98 -2.45 -8.36 10.55
C TRP A 98 -1.66 -7.12 10.94
N PRO A 99 -0.32 -7.20 10.98
CA PRO A 99 0.57 -6.12 11.45
C PRO A 99 0.40 -4.78 10.71
N HIS A 100 -0.14 -4.80 9.50
CA HIS A 100 -0.36 -3.59 8.71
C HIS A 100 -1.49 -2.69 9.22
N THR A 101 -2.43 -3.22 10.01
CA THR A 101 -3.53 -2.42 10.58
C THR A 101 -3.09 -1.27 11.48
N GLY A 102 -1.90 -1.40 12.06
CA GLY A 102 -1.30 -0.36 12.91
C GLY A 102 -0.45 0.66 12.16
N ARG A 103 -0.09 0.39 10.89
CA ARG A 103 0.91 1.16 10.16
C ARG A 103 0.28 2.05 9.09
N THR A 104 0.81 3.26 8.95
CA THR A 104 0.49 4.17 7.84
C THR A 104 1.03 3.60 6.53
N ILE A 105 0.33 3.76 5.42
CA ILE A 105 0.92 3.56 4.09
C ILE A 105 1.57 4.87 3.69
N PRO A 106 2.91 4.96 3.63
CA PRO A 106 3.61 6.17 3.25
C PRO A 106 3.36 6.55 1.79
N SER A 107 3.77 7.76 1.43
CA SER A 107 3.70 8.21 0.05
C SER A 107 4.49 7.31 -0.90
N LEU A 108 3.87 6.98 -2.04
CA LEU A 108 4.37 6.07 -3.07
C LEU A 108 4.47 6.80 -4.41
N THR A 109 5.41 6.39 -5.24
CA THR A 109 5.53 6.82 -6.65
C THR A 109 6.27 5.77 -7.47
N ILE A 110 6.30 5.92 -8.79
CA ILE A 110 7.08 5.08 -9.70
C ILE A 110 8.36 5.81 -10.08
N LEU A 111 9.49 5.17 -9.87
CA LEU A 111 10.82 5.67 -10.24
C LEU A 111 11.27 5.01 -11.53
N GLU A 112 11.82 5.78 -12.47
CA GLU A 112 12.53 5.30 -13.65
C GLU A 112 14.03 5.49 -13.46
N CYS A 113 14.82 4.46 -13.78
CA CYS A 113 16.28 4.48 -13.80
C CYS A 113 16.75 4.48 -15.25
N VAL A 114 17.33 5.58 -15.70
CA VAL A 114 17.85 5.68 -17.07
C VAL A 114 19.28 5.15 -17.09
N PRO A 115 19.58 4.08 -17.85
CA PRO A 115 20.92 3.52 -17.92
C PRO A 115 21.92 4.49 -18.57
N ARG A 116 23.18 4.40 -18.14
CA ARG A 116 24.28 5.15 -18.76
C ARG A 116 24.58 4.59 -20.14
N THR A 117 24.46 5.41 -21.15
CA THR A 117 24.79 5.03 -22.52
C THR A 117 26.31 5.07 -22.72
N GLY A 118 26.92 3.94 -23.14
CA GLY A 118 28.34 3.86 -23.53
C GLY A 118 29.27 3.02 -22.67
N GLU A 119 28.87 2.58 -21.50
CA GLU A 119 29.62 1.60 -20.69
C GLU A 119 29.19 0.17 -21.04
N ALA A 120 30.12 -0.57 -21.65
CA ALA A 120 29.88 -1.86 -22.30
C ALA A 120 29.61 -3.05 -21.38
N ARG A 121 29.26 -2.86 -20.11
CA ARG A 121 29.10 -3.96 -19.13
C ARG A 121 27.94 -3.76 -18.18
N ILE A 122 26.80 -3.29 -18.65
CA ILE A 122 25.72 -3.01 -17.73
C ILE A 122 24.70 -4.14 -17.77
N LEU A 123 25.02 -5.15 -16.97
CA LEU A 123 24.07 -6.08 -16.40
C LEU A 123 24.24 -6.04 -14.89
N ASP A 124 23.79 -4.94 -14.34
CA ASP A 124 23.71 -4.83 -12.89
C ASP A 124 22.25 -5.02 -12.47
N THR A 125 22.08 -5.87 -11.48
CA THR A 125 20.81 -5.94 -10.76
C THR A 125 20.90 -5.00 -9.58
N LEU A 126 20.13 -3.93 -9.64
CA LEU A 126 19.99 -3.01 -8.52
C LEU A 126 19.10 -3.66 -7.46
N PRO A 127 19.58 -3.83 -6.22
CA PRO A 127 18.78 -4.43 -5.16
C PRO A 127 17.62 -3.52 -4.74
N PRO A 128 16.59 -4.06 -4.07
CA PRO A 128 15.60 -3.24 -3.38
C PRO A 128 16.22 -2.48 -2.20
N GLY A 129 15.57 -1.41 -1.75
CA GLY A 129 16.03 -0.62 -0.59
C GLY A 129 16.99 0.52 -0.92
N LEU A 130 17.35 0.71 -2.18
CA LEU A 130 18.18 1.85 -2.60
C LEU A 130 17.45 3.17 -2.37
N GLN A 131 18.16 4.15 -1.84
CA GLN A 131 17.59 5.44 -1.47
C GLN A 131 17.76 6.48 -2.58
N VAL A 132 16.67 7.22 -2.83
CA VAL A 132 16.63 8.38 -3.73
C VAL A 132 16.01 9.55 -2.97
N ARG A 133 16.56 10.74 -3.15
CA ARG A 133 16.11 11.98 -2.51
C ARG A 133 15.34 12.85 -3.49
N SER A 134 14.36 13.55 -2.97
CA SER A 134 13.69 14.62 -3.70
C SER A 134 14.58 15.87 -3.80
N THR A 135 14.21 16.80 -4.66
CA THR A 135 14.59 18.19 -4.53
C THR A 135 14.09 18.74 -3.19
N PRO A 136 14.77 19.72 -2.57
CA PRO A 136 14.30 20.39 -1.36
C PRO A 136 12.92 21.03 -1.58
N VAL A 137 11.99 20.80 -0.66
CA VAL A 137 10.60 21.30 -0.75
C VAL A 137 10.12 21.89 0.56
N GLY A 138 9.07 22.72 0.49
CA GLY A 138 8.52 23.41 1.64
C GLY A 138 9.38 24.61 2.09
N PRO A 139 8.91 25.36 3.10
CA PRO A 139 9.61 26.54 3.59
C PRO A 139 10.96 26.20 4.24
N ASP A 140 11.08 25.01 4.81
CA ASP A 140 12.28 24.55 5.53
C ASP A 140 13.28 23.81 4.61
N GLY A 141 12.98 23.68 3.32
CA GLY A 141 13.83 22.95 2.38
C GLY A 141 13.92 21.44 2.69
N THR A 142 12.85 20.86 3.20
CA THR A 142 12.81 19.43 3.57
C THR A 142 13.07 18.53 2.37
N ILE A 143 13.94 17.54 2.55
CA ILE A 143 14.27 16.52 1.55
C ILE A 143 13.50 15.25 1.87
N CYS A 144 12.63 14.81 0.97
CA CYS A 144 11.91 13.55 1.10
C CYS A 144 12.77 12.39 0.58
N VAL A 145 12.93 11.35 1.39
CA VAL A 145 13.72 10.17 1.05
C VAL A 145 12.79 9.03 0.64
N TYR A 146 13.03 8.47 -0.53
CA TYR A 146 12.32 7.32 -1.06
C TYR A 146 13.25 6.11 -1.14
N ARG A 147 12.68 4.90 -1.00
CA ARG A 147 13.40 3.62 -1.16
C ARG A 147 12.77 2.80 -2.26
N THR A 148 13.60 2.16 -3.09
CA THR A 148 13.14 1.19 -4.09
C THR A 148 12.56 -0.04 -3.40
N THR A 149 11.43 -0.55 -3.92
CA THR A 149 10.74 -1.71 -3.33
C THR A 149 11.09 -3.02 -4.01
N ARG A 150 11.58 -2.96 -5.26
CA ARG A 150 11.90 -4.15 -6.06
C ARG A 150 13.29 -4.06 -6.66
N ALA A 151 13.87 -5.22 -6.95
CA ALA A 151 15.08 -5.29 -7.76
C ALA A 151 14.81 -4.80 -9.19
N ILE A 152 15.77 -4.09 -9.77
CA ILE A 152 15.74 -3.59 -11.13
C ILE A 152 16.88 -4.27 -11.90
N HIS A 153 16.53 -5.03 -12.93
CA HIS A 153 17.50 -5.63 -13.84
C HIS A 153 17.74 -4.64 -14.99
N LEU A 154 18.94 -4.05 -15.01
CA LEU A 154 19.35 -3.20 -16.10
C LEU A 154 19.73 -4.08 -17.30
N LEU A 155 19.07 -3.87 -18.42
CA LEU A 155 19.31 -4.59 -19.66
C LEU A 155 19.89 -3.62 -20.70
N PRO A 156 20.70 -4.10 -21.66
CA PRO A 156 21.26 -3.25 -22.70
C PRO A 156 20.22 -2.90 -23.78
N LEU A 157 19.05 -2.45 -23.35
CA LEU A 157 17.90 -2.14 -24.18
C LEU A 157 17.43 -0.71 -23.97
N ASN A 158 16.97 -0.08 -25.03
CA ASN A 158 16.25 1.17 -24.95
C ASN A 158 14.97 1.11 -25.81
N VAL A 159 13.86 1.63 -25.32
CA VAL A 159 12.63 1.70 -26.09
C VAL A 159 12.80 2.73 -27.20
N ARG A 160 12.67 2.29 -28.44
CA ARG A 160 12.75 3.16 -29.61
C ARG A 160 11.37 3.57 -30.11
N GLU A 161 10.49 2.60 -30.26
CA GLU A 161 9.18 2.77 -30.85
C GLU A 161 8.21 1.76 -30.25
N ALA A 162 7.01 2.21 -29.91
CA ALA A 162 5.90 1.34 -29.59
C ALA A 162 4.66 1.88 -30.28
N GLY A 163 3.81 0.99 -30.77
CA GLY A 163 2.58 1.39 -31.44
C GLY A 163 1.75 0.19 -31.84
N ALA A 164 0.51 0.46 -32.18
CA ALA A 164 -0.41 -0.55 -32.68
C ALA A 164 -0.78 -0.25 -34.14
N ARG A 165 -0.85 -1.29 -34.95
CA ARG A 165 -1.29 -1.20 -36.34
C ARG A 165 -2.25 -2.32 -36.67
N MET A 166 -3.14 -2.07 -37.60
CA MET A 166 -3.99 -3.09 -38.18
C MET A 166 -3.22 -3.78 -39.30
N ARG A 167 -3.23 -5.11 -39.28
CA ARG A 167 -2.68 -5.95 -40.34
C ARG A 167 -3.69 -6.14 -41.46
N GLU A 168 -3.25 -6.56 -42.65
CA GLU A 168 -4.12 -6.81 -43.80
C GLU A 168 -5.19 -7.88 -43.53
N ASP A 169 -4.90 -8.83 -42.61
CA ASP A 169 -5.84 -9.85 -42.15
C ASP A 169 -6.88 -9.34 -41.14
N GLY A 170 -6.89 -8.03 -40.83
CA GLY A 170 -7.83 -7.39 -39.90
C GLY A 170 -7.45 -7.53 -38.42
N ARG A 171 -6.35 -8.22 -38.08
CA ARG A 171 -5.87 -8.35 -36.71
C ARG A 171 -5.06 -7.12 -36.29
N THR A 172 -5.12 -6.79 -35.02
CA THR A 172 -4.28 -5.74 -34.45
C THR A 172 -2.94 -6.32 -34.02
N VAL A 173 -1.88 -5.64 -34.40
CA VAL A 173 -0.51 -6.00 -34.04
C VAL A 173 0.12 -4.87 -33.26
N ILE A 174 0.61 -5.18 -32.07
CA ILE A 174 1.43 -4.26 -31.29
C ILE A 174 2.90 -4.49 -31.67
N ARG A 175 3.57 -3.42 -32.05
CA ARG A 175 5.01 -3.43 -32.34
C ARG A 175 5.75 -2.73 -31.21
N LEU A 176 6.71 -3.44 -30.63
CA LEU A 176 7.66 -2.91 -29.65
C LEU A 176 9.05 -3.02 -30.23
N ALA A 177 9.70 -1.90 -30.51
CA ALA A 177 11.05 -1.87 -31.04
C ALA A 177 12.03 -1.36 -29.96
N PHE A 178 13.08 -2.14 -29.72
CA PHE A 178 14.13 -1.84 -28.78
C PHE A 178 15.46 -1.69 -29.52
N ASP A 179 16.20 -0.62 -29.22
CA ASP A 179 17.58 -0.50 -29.64
C ASP A 179 18.49 -1.28 -28.67
N LEU A 180 19.42 -2.07 -29.23
CA LEU A 180 20.44 -2.77 -28.46
C LEU A 180 21.63 -1.83 -28.25
N LEU A 181 22.01 -1.61 -27.00
CA LEU A 181 23.12 -0.69 -26.66
C LEU A 181 24.51 -1.26 -26.96
N HIS A 182 24.64 -2.59 -27.15
CA HIS A 182 25.90 -3.27 -27.51
C HIS A 182 25.86 -3.78 -28.93
N ARG A 183 26.79 -3.27 -29.75
CA ARG A 183 26.83 -3.57 -31.18
C ARG A 183 27.83 -4.66 -31.60
N GLU A 184 28.87 -4.91 -30.80
CA GLU A 184 30.02 -5.71 -31.22
C GLU A 184 30.21 -7.03 -30.47
N GLN A 185 29.60 -7.21 -29.32
CA GLN A 185 29.67 -8.45 -28.52
C GLN A 185 28.40 -9.27 -28.65
N ARG A 186 28.56 -10.58 -28.58
CA ARG A 186 27.43 -11.49 -28.43
C ARG A 186 26.74 -11.15 -27.11
N LEU A 187 25.41 -10.93 -27.15
CA LEU A 187 24.63 -10.80 -25.94
C LEU A 187 24.76 -12.11 -25.15
N VAL A 188 25.49 -12.05 -24.06
CA VAL A 188 25.64 -13.16 -23.11
C VAL A 188 24.55 -13.08 -22.06
N ASP A 189 23.74 -12.07 -22.14
CA ASP A 189 22.89 -11.56 -21.08
C ASP A 189 21.54 -12.22 -21.11
N ASP A 190 20.98 -12.45 -19.92
CA ASP A 190 19.67 -13.06 -19.76
C ASP A 190 18.55 -12.07 -20.15
N LEU A 191 18.12 -12.11 -21.40
CA LEU A 191 16.92 -11.42 -21.88
C LEU A 191 15.66 -12.29 -21.71
N SER A 192 15.73 -13.36 -20.96
CA SER A 192 14.62 -14.26 -20.74
C SER A 192 13.41 -13.59 -20.11
N ARG A 193 13.63 -12.44 -19.44
CA ARG A 193 12.60 -11.62 -18.82
C ARG A 193 12.88 -10.13 -19.04
N ILE A 194 12.04 -9.47 -19.84
CA ILE A 194 12.08 -8.02 -20.05
C ILE A 194 10.88 -7.40 -19.35
N ARG A 195 11.14 -6.65 -18.27
CA ARG A 195 10.09 -5.98 -17.51
C ARG A 195 9.74 -4.65 -18.12
N LEU A 196 8.44 -4.45 -18.37
CA LEU A 196 7.87 -3.23 -18.93
C LEU A 196 6.94 -2.60 -17.88
N TYR A 197 7.01 -1.29 -17.74
CA TYR A 197 6.02 -0.50 -17.01
C TYR A 197 5.09 0.18 -18.01
N LEU A 198 3.79 -0.02 -17.84
CA LEU A 198 2.74 0.56 -18.67
C LEU A 198 2.39 1.94 -18.11
N HIS A 199 2.96 2.98 -18.71
CA HIS A 199 2.81 4.36 -18.29
C HIS A 199 1.68 5.05 -19.05
N GLY A 200 0.98 5.95 -18.35
CA GLY A 200 -0.11 6.75 -18.91
C GLY A 200 -1.14 7.10 -17.86
N ASP A 201 -2.22 7.71 -18.29
CA ASP A 201 -3.40 7.88 -17.46
C ASP A 201 -4.00 6.52 -17.10
N ARG A 202 -4.81 6.48 -16.04
CA ARG A 202 -5.34 5.22 -15.49
C ARG A 202 -6.13 4.39 -16.53
N PRO A 203 -7.03 4.96 -17.36
CA PRO A 203 -7.69 4.21 -18.40
C PRO A 203 -6.74 3.59 -19.41
N THR A 204 -5.77 4.36 -19.92
CA THR A 204 -4.76 3.88 -20.89
C THR A 204 -3.89 2.77 -20.30
N ALA A 205 -3.32 2.97 -19.12
CA ALA A 205 -2.46 1.97 -18.48
C ALA A 205 -3.23 0.67 -18.18
N SER A 206 -4.47 0.77 -17.70
CA SER A 206 -5.32 -0.40 -17.45
C SER A 206 -5.74 -1.10 -18.75
N ALA A 207 -6.04 -0.36 -19.81
CA ALA A 207 -6.36 -0.95 -21.12
C ALA A 207 -5.15 -1.71 -21.67
N LEU A 208 -3.95 -1.13 -21.62
CA LEU A 208 -2.71 -1.80 -22.03
C LEU A 208 -2.43 -3.04 -21.18
N TYR A 209 -2.66 -2.97 -19.87
CA TYR A 209 -2.55 -4.14 -18.99
C TYR A 209 -3.44 -5.30 -19.46
N ALA A 210 -4.72 -5.02 -19.74
CA ALA A 210 -5.64 -6.05 -20.22
C ALA A 210 -5.21 -6.60 -21.59
N VAL A 211 -4.76 -5.75 -22.49
CA VAL A 211 -4.27 -6.16 -23.81
C VAL A 211 -3.08 -7.11 -23.67
N PHE A 212 -2.06 -6.74 -22.90
CA PHE A 212 -0.85 -7.55 -22.75
C PHE A 212 -1.08 -8.83 -21.94
N THR A 213 -1.96 -8.83 -20.94
CA THR A 213 -2.17 -10.00 -20.07
C THR A 213 -3.26 -10.93 -20.56
N ARG A 214 -4.16 -10.47 -21.44
CA ARG A 214 -5.40 -11.20 -21.78
C ARG A 214 -5.61 -11.47 -23.25
N GLN A 215 -5.11 -10.60 -24.12
CA GLN A 215 -5.47 -10.62 -25.53
C GLN A 215 -4.37 -11.11 -26.45
N VAL A 216 -3.19 -11.42 -25.92
CA VAL A 216 -2.06 -11.91 -26.71
C VAL A 216 -2.39 -13.26 -27.32
N GLU A 217 -2.28 -13.37 -28.65
CA GLU A 217 -2.48 -14.60 -29.41
C GLU A 217 -1.14 -15.24 -29.79
N SER A 218 -0.21 -14.42 -30.29
CA SER A 218 1.11 -14.89 -30.66
C SER A 218 2.14 -13.77 -30.59
N ILE A 219 3.40 -14.15 -30.37
CA ILE A 219 4.53 -13.23 -30.33
C ILE A 219 5.55 -13.68 -31.38
N GLY A 220 6.01 -12.72 -32.17
CA GLY A 220 7.10 -12.91 -33.11
C GLY A 220 8.20 -11.87 -32.89
N VAL A 221 9.41 -12.21 -33.30
CA VAL A 221 10.58 -11.34 -33.19
C VAL A 221 11.15 -11.08 -34.59
N ARG A 222 11.46 -9.84 -34.86
CA ARG A 222 12.11 -9.39 -36.08
C ARG A 222 13.46 -8.79 -35.72
N MET A 223 14.50 -9.18 -36.46
CA MET A 223 15.85 -8.67 -36.35
C MET A 223 16.21 -8.05 -37.70
N PRO A 224 16.15 -6.70 -37.85
CA PRO A 224 16.17 -6.06 -39.13
C PRO A 224 17.47 -6.24 -39.91
N ARG A 225 18.61 -6.45 -39.23
CA ARG A 225 19.92 -6.44 -39.85
C ARG A 225 20.41 -7.79 -40.39
N LEU A 226 19.99 -8.88 -39.75
CA LEU A 226 20.69 -10.16 -39.94
C LEU A 226 19.82 -11.28 -40.50
N LEU A 227 18.52 -11.13 -40.55
CA LEU A 227 17.63 -12.17 -41.10
C LEU A 227 16.67 -11.57 -42.14
N ASP A 228 17.18 -10.68 -43.01
CA ASP A 228 16.38 -9.94 -43.99
C ASP A 228 15.12 -9.29 -43.41
N GLY A 229 15.15 -9.06 -42.10
CA GLY A 229 13.99 -8.52 -41.37
C GLY A 229 12.77 -9.41 -41.36
N GLN A 230 12.90 -10.72 -41.59
CA GLN A 230 11.77 -11.65 -41.52
C GLN A 230 11.27 -11.85 -40.07
N LEU A 231 9.96 -11.90 -39.93
CA LEU A 231 9.32 -12.18 -38.64
C LEU A 231 9.51 -13.65 -38.28
N GLN A 232 10.12 -13.89 -37.11
CA GLN A 232 10.30 -15.24 -36.56
C GLN A 232 9.28 -15.48 -35.46
N PRO A 233 8.33 -16.41 -35.62
CA PRO A 233 7.41 -16.78 -34.55
C PRO A 233 8.16 -17.34 -33.34
N ARG A 234 7.74 -16.94 -32.14
CA ARG A 234 8.32 -17.38 -30.86
C ARG A 234 7.21 -17.95 -29.95
N PRO A 235 6.72 -19.16 -30.20
CA PRO A 235 5.58 -19.73 -29.46
C PRO A 235 5.87 -19.97 -27.96
N ALA A 236 7.14 -20.03 -27.58
CA ALA A 236 7.54 -20.18 -26.17
C ALA A 236 7.51 -18.83 -25.39
N MET A 237 7.34 -17.71 -26.08
CA MET A 237 7.28 -16.40 -25.41
C MET A 237 5.88 -16.15 -24.88
N THR A 238 5.84 -15.60 -23.67
CA THR A 238 4.61 -15.21 -22.97
C THR A 238 4.72 -13.80 -22.40
N ILE A 239 3.59 -13.20 -22.10
CA ILE A 239 3.53 -11.96 -21.33
C ILE A 239 2.79 -12.24 -20.04
N GLU A 240 3.43 -11.92 -18.93
CA GLU A 240 2.94 -12.20 -17.58
C GLU A 240 2.77 -10.91 -16.77
N ALA A 241 1.74 -10.86 -15.93
CA ALA A 241 1.55 -9.75 -15.00
C ALA A 241 2.64 -9.79 -13.91
N ALA A 242 3.38 -8.69 -13.74
CA ALA A 242 4.53 -8.61 -12.84
C ALA A 242 4.25 -7.84 -11.52
N GLY A 243 2.99 -7.40 -11.31
CA GLY A 243 2.57 -6.66 -10.12
C GLY A 243 2.29 -7.50 -8.89
N PHE A 244 2.40 -8.81 -8.97
CA PHE A 244 1.95 -9.76 -7.97
C PHE A 244 3.10 -10.59 -7.36
N GLY A 245 2.81 -11.21 -6.20
CA GLY A 245 3.75 -12.06 -5.49
C GLY A 245 4.65 -11.33 -4.50
N ALA A 246 5.36 -12.09 -3.67
CA ALA A 246 6.14 -11.58 -2.55
C ALA A 246 7.22 -10.56 -2.94
N GLN A 247 7.84 -10.73 -4.12
CA GLN A 247 8.85 -9.80 -4.62
C GLN A 247 8.27 -8.47 -5.13
N ALA A 248 6.95 -8.39 -5.26
CA ALA A 248 6.25 -7.21 -5.75
C ALA A 248 5.65 -6.36 -4.62
N ARG A 249 5.85 -6.71 -3.35
CA ARG A 249 5.34 -5.97 -2.19
C ARG A 249 5.90 -4.56 -2.13
N LEU A 250 5.08 -3.61 -1.69
CA LEU A 250 5.46 -2.20 -1.63
C LEU A 250 6.20 -1.84 -0.34
N TRP A 251 5.87 -2.48 0.77
CA TRP A 251 6.50 -2.23 2.06
C TRP A 251 7.10 -3.50 2.64
N PRO A 252 8.18 -3.34 3.42
CA PRO A 252 8.85 -4.48 4.01
C PRO A 252 7.91 -5.17 5.01
N THR A 253 7.92 -6.48 4.98
CA THR A 253 7.23 -7.31 5.96
C THR A 253 8.29 -7.94 6.85
N ASP A 254 8.29 -7.60 8.14
CA ASP A 254 9.25 -8.15 9.12
C ASP A 254 8.99 -9.64 9.45
N LEU A 255 7.99 -10.20 8.83
CA LEU A 255 7.62 -11.57 9.07
C LEU A 255 8.51 -12.46 8.21
N ASP A 256 9.42 -13.18 8.85
CA ASP A 256 9.98 -14.46 8.36
C ASP A 256 8.86 -15.48 8.06
N VAL A 257 7.62 -15.02 8.08
CA VAL A 257 6.43 -15.82 7.83
C VAL A 257 6.26 -15.92 6.33
N ARG A 258 6.55 -17.09 5.81
CA ARG A 258 6.13 -17.55 4.47
C ARG A 258 4.60 -17.67 4.41
N ASP A 259 3.87 -16.71 4.95
CA ASP A 259 2.44 -16.74 5.00
C ASP A 259 1.87 -16.21 3.69
N VAL A 260 1.56 -17.13 2.80
CA VAL A 260 0.94 -16.87 1.50
C VAL A 260 -0.41 -16.17 1.68
N ASP A 261 -1.06 -16.38 2.80
CA ASP A 261 -2.38 -15.79 3.07
C ASP A 261 -2.26 -14.29 3.31
N LEU A 262 -1.27 -13.83 4.09
CA LEU A 262 -1.03 -12.39 4.30
C LEU A 262 -0.60 -11.65 3.02
N ASP A 263 -0.02 -12.33 2.04
CA ASP A 263 0.31 -11.74 0.74
C ASP A 263 -0.93 -11.34 -0.06
N ARG A 264 -2.03 -12.05 0.11
CA ARG A 264 -3.30 -11.79 -0.58
C ARG A 264 -4.01 -10.56 -0.04
N GLU A 265 -4.05 -10.42 1.29
CA GLU A 265 -4.60 -9.26 1.97
C GLU A 265 -3.77 -8.00 1.68
N GLN A 266 -2.45 -8.13 1.73
CA GLN A 266 -1.56 -7.05 1.35
C GLN A 266 -1.76 -6.63 -0.11
N THR A 267 -1.93 -7.58 -1.03
CA THR A 267 -2.19 -7.31 -2.45
C THR A 267 -3.48 -6.52 -2.64
N MET A 268 -4.54 -6.83 -1.88
CA MET A 268 -5.81 -6.09 -1.94
C MET A 268 -5.66 -4.65 -1.40
N LEU A 269 -4.97 -4.50 -0.27
CA LEU A 269 -4.69 -3.18 0.31
C LEU A 269 -3.86 -2.32 -0.65
N GLU A 270 -2.82 -2.90 -1.26
CA GLU A 270 -1.97 -2.23 -2.24
C GLU A 270 -2.73 -1.85 -3.52
N TYR A 271 -3.71 -2.66 -3.93
CA TYR A 271 -4.55 -2.34 -5.09
C TYR A 271 -5.38 -1.07 -4.89
N PHE A 272 -6.00 -0.93 -3.73
CA PHE A 272 -6.74 0.28 -3.42
C PHE A 272 -5.82 1.48 -3.15
N ALA A 273 -4.66 1.25 -2.53
CA ALA A 273 -3.73 2.31 -2.17
C ALA A 273 -2.91 2.85 -3.35
N PHE A 274 -2.44 1.96 -4.25
CA PHE A 274 -1.51 2.30 -5.33
C PHE A 274 -1.63 1.33 -6.51
N PRO A 275 -2.69 1.45 -7.34
CA PRO A 275 -2.93 0.55 -8.46
C PRO A 275 -1.82 0.58 -9.52
N GLU A 276 -1.03 1.65 -9.63
CA GLU A 276 0.10 1.77 -10.55
C GLU A 276 1.15 0.67 -10.36
N LYS A 277 1.24 0.10 -9.16
CA LYS A 277 2.07 -1.09 -8.87
C LYS A 277 1.78 -2.27 -9.79
N PHE A 278 0.55 -2.40 -10.26
CA PHE A 278 0.09 -3.54 -11.05
C PHE A 278 0.26 -3.35 -12.56
N HIS A 279 0.63 -2.14 -13.00
CA HIS A 279 0.87 -1.84 -14.40
C HIS A 279 2.25 -2.30 -14.90
N PHE A 280 2.80 -3.34 -14.29
CA PHE A 280 4.03 -4.00 -14.75
C PHE A 280 3.70 -5.31 -15.44
N VAL A 281 4.35 -5.56 -16.59
CA VAL A 281 4.28 -6.82 -17.31
C VAL A 281 5.68 -7.31 -17.64
N ASP A 282 5.87 -8.60 -17.61
CA ASP A 282 7.12 -9.25 -17.99
C ASP A 282 6.93 -9.95 -19.34
N LEU A 283 7.72 -9.59 -20.33
CA LEU A 283 7.88 -10.31 -21.57
C LEU A 283 8.88 -11.43 -21.33
N CYS A 284 8.40 -12.68 -21.31
CA CYS A 284 9.16 -13.86 -20.90
C CYS A 284 9.51 -14.79 -22.06
N GLY A 285 10.59 -15.56 -21.90
CA GLY A 285 10.95 -16.66 -22.81
C GLY A 285 11.75 -16.25 -24.06
N PHE A 286 12.32 -15.05 -24.08
CA PHE A 286 13.24 -14.66 -25.15
C PHE A 286 14.65 -15.17 -24.86
N ASP A 287 15.24 -15.88 -25.81
CA ASP A 287 16.61 -16.39 -25.71
C ASP A 287 17.60 -15.39 -26.34
N ALA A 288 18.44 -14.79 -25.52
CA ALA A 288 19.49 -13.87 -25.93
C ALA A 288 20.53 -14.53 -26.88
N ALA A 289 20.76 -15.83 -26.74
CA ALA A 289 21.68 -16.56 -27.63
C ALA A 289 21.19 -16.63 -29.09
N SER A 290 19.91 -16.36 -29.31
CA SER A 290 19.32 -16.29 -30.65
C SER A 290 19.60 -14.98 -31.38
N VAL A 291 20.18 -13.98 -30.67
CA VAL A 291 20.56 -12.67 -31.26
C VAL A 291 21.93 -12.78 -31.88
N PRO A 292 22.07 -12.58 -33.20
CA PRO A 292 23.35 -12.66 -33.85
C PRO A 292 24.26 -11.46 -33.47
N PRO A 293 25.59 -11.63 -33.46
CA PRO A 293 26.53 -10.53 -33.28
C PRO A 293 26.33 -9.42 -34.32
N GLY A 294 26.32 -8.18 -33.89
CA GLY A 294 26.14 -7.02 -34.77
C GLY A 294 24.69 -6.60 -35.02
N GLU A 295 23.70 -7.30 -34.45
CA GLU A 295 22.32 -6.82 -34.43
C GLU A 295 22.21 -5.58 -33.53
N THR A 296 21.44 -4.59 -34.00
CA THR A 296 21.28 -3.30 -33.31
C THR A 296 19.87 -3.06 -32.80
N ARG A 297 18.95 -3.94 -33.19
CA ARG A 297 17.54 -3.74 -32.88
C ARG A 297 16.79 -5.06 -32.70
N LEU A 298 15.92 -5.11 -31.72
CA LEU A 298 14.95 -6.15 -31.55
C LEU A 298 13.55 -5.56 -31.71
N GLU A 299 12.75 -6.15 -32.58
CA GLU A 299 11.35 -5.74 -32.79
C GLU A 299 10.45 -6.92 -32.44
N PHE A 300 9.61 -6.74 -31.41
CA PHE A 300 8.59 -7.72 -31.04
C PHE A 300 7.27 -7.32 -31.72
N GLU A 301 6.69 -8.25 -32.46
CA GLU A 301 5.36 -8.13 -33.01
C GLU A 301 4.40 -9.04 -32.22
N ILE A 302 3.47 -8.43 -31.52
CA ILE A 302 2.50 -9.09 -30.63
C ILE A 302 1.14 -9.00 -31.30
N VAL A 303 0.63 -10.13 -31.76
CA VAL A 303 -0.71 -10.24 -32.33
C VAL A 303 -1.72 -10.34 -31.20
N ILE A 304 -2.74 -9.52 -31.23
CA ILE A 304 -3.83 -9.52 -30.25
C ILE A 304 -5.16 -9.90 -30.89
N ARG A 305 -6.04 -10.51 -30.07
CA ARG A 305 -7.34 -11.00 -30.52
C ARG A 305 -8.32 -9.89 -30.88
N ASP A 306 -8.38 -8.88 -30.00
CA ASP A 306 -9.32 -7.77 -30.11
C ASP A 306 -8.60 -6.49 -30.55
N ARG A 307 -9.38 -5.46 -30.81
CA ARG A 307 -8.83 -4.14 -31.10
C ARG A 307 -8.53 -3.40 -29.81
N ILE A 308 -7.49 -2.58 -29.82
CA ILE A 308 -7.29 -1.59 -28.75
C ILE A 308 -8.46 -0.60 -28.81
N PRO A 309 -9.06 -0.24 -27.66
CA PRO A 309 -10.11 0.77 -27.62
C PRO A 309 -9.67 2.06 -28.34
N GLY A 310 -10.58 2.63 -29.16
CA GLY A 310 -10.22 3.75 -30.04
C GLY A 310 -9.91 5.07 -29.33
N ASP A 311 -10.22 5.16 -28.07
CA ASP A 311 -9.91 6.26 -27.15
C ASP A 311 -8.55 6.12 -26.46
N VAL A 312 -7.89 4.96 -26.60
CA VAL A 312 -6.58 4.69 -26.02
C VAL A 312 -5.49 5.01 -27.04
N THR A 313 -4.70 6.03 -26.77
CA THR A 313 -3.48 6.32 -27.53
C THR A 313 -2.35 5.43 -27.04
N PHE A 314 -1.62 4.81 -27.97
CA PHE A 314 -0.49 3.95 -27.64
C PHE A 314 0.76 4.39 -28.41
N CYS A 315 1.79 4.77 -27.69
CA CYS A 315 3.07 5.21 -28.23
C CYS A 315 4.25 4.75 -27.34
N ALA A 316 5.47 5.09 -27.72
CA ALA A 316 6.67 4.72 -26.99
C ALA A 316 6.66 5.25 -25.54
N ASP A 317 6.04 6.38 -25.28
CA ASP A 317 5.98 6.97 -23.94
C ASP A 317 5.14 6.13 -22.96
N ASN A 318 4.27 5.27 -23.47
CA ASN A 318 3.48 4.36 -22.64
C ASN A 318 4.25 3.10 -22.20
N ILE A 319 5.42 2.84 -22.76
CA ILE A 319 6.26 1.69 -22.44
C ILE A 319 7.57 2.17 -21.82
N ARG A 320 7.75 1.91 -20.54
CA ARG A 320 8.97 2.31 -19.83
C ARG A 320 9.73 1.09 -19.34
N LEU A 321 11.06 1.16 -19.41
CA LEU A 321 11.99 0.16 -18.88
C LEU A 321 12.56 0.62 -17.54
N PHE A 322 13.11 -0.32 -16.78
CA PHE A 322 13.88 -0.04 -15.55
C PHE A 322 13.12 0.77 -14.51
N CYS A 323 11.81 0.57 -14.43
CA CYS A 323 10.95 1.22 -13.46
C CYS A 323 10.76 0.36 -12.22
N THR A 324 10.57 1.01 -11.07
CA THR A 324 10.25 0.37 -9.81
C THR A 324 9.35 1.26 -8.96
N PRO A 325 8.40 0.72 -8.21
CA PRO A 325 7.74 1.48 -7.16
C PRO A 325 8.75 1.90 -6.09
N VAL A 326 8.57 3.08 -5.55
CA VAL A 326 9.37 3.60 -4.43
C VAL A 326 8.46 4.10 -3.33
N ILE A 327 8.89 3.92 -2.09
CA ILE A 327 8.16 4.26 -0.88
C ILE A 327 8.93 5.31 -0.06
N ASN A 328 8.21 6.31 0.45
CA ASN A 328 8.80 7.35 1.29
C ASN A 328 9.09 6.81 2.69
N LEU A 329 10.30 6.30 2.89
CA LEU A 329 10.79 5.78 4.16
C LEU A 329 12.23 6.20 4.38
N LEU A 330 12.51 6.72 5.59
CA LEU A 330 13.84 7.13 6.02
C LEU A 330 14.15 6.56 7.40
N GLU A 331 15.40 6.19 7.61
CA GLU A 331 15.89 5.79 8.93
C GLU A 331 16.42 7.01 9.66
N LEU A 332 16.09 7.12 10.94
CA LEU A 332 16.62 8.15 11.82
C LEU A 332 16.73 7.67 13.25
N ASP A 333 17.62 8.29 13.99
CA ASP A 333 17.71 8.13 15.44
C ASP A 333 16.78 9.17 16.07
N ALA A 334 15.81 8.68 16.87
CA ALA A 334 14.89 9.53 17.61
C ALA A 334 15.59 10.30 18.73
N GLN A 335 14.94 11.28 19.31
CA GLN A 335 15.43 11.93 20.51
C GLN A 335 15.63 10.91 21.62
N ALA A 336 16.77 10.99 22.32
CA ALA A 336 17.09 10.04 23.37
C ALA A 336 16.09 10.13 24.52
N ILE A 337 15.54 8.99 24.90
CA ILE A 337 14.60 8.84 26.01
C ILE A 337 15.40 8.72 27.30
N ARG A 338 14.99 9.45 28.33
CA ARG A 338 15.51 9.29 29.71
C ARG A 338 14.45 8.55 30.51
N PRO A 339 14.64 7.23 30.74
CA PRO A 339 13.69 6.45 31.54
C PRO A 339 13.61 6.97 32.96
N ASN A 340 12.43 6.92 33.54
CA ASN A 340 12.20 7.25 34.94
C ASN A 340 11.40 6.12 35.63
N ALA A 341 11.31 6.14 36.96
CA ALA A 341 10.66 5.10 37.72
C ALA A 341 9.11 5.12 37.66
N HIS A 342 8.55 6.19 37.15
CA HIS A 342 7.10 6.45 37.19
C HIS A 342 6.44 6.17 35.85
N ASP A 343 7.12 6.47 34.73
CA ASP A 343 6.59 6.32 33.40
C ASP A 343 7.08 5.00 32.77
N ARG A 344 6.17 4.31 32.10
CA ARG A 344 6.50 3.12 31.29
C ARG A 344 6.42 3.42 29.80
N ASP A 345 5.60 4.39 29.44
CA ASP A 345 5.31 4.79 28.07
C ASP A 345 6.04 6.07 27.72
N TYR A 346 6.88 5.99 26.69
CA TYR A 346 7.72 7.09 26.25
C TYR A 346 7.40 7.47 24.82
N PRO A 347 6.97 8.73 24.57
CA PRO A 347 6.75 9.19 23.20
C PRO A 347 8.08 9.26 22.45
N VAL A 348 8.06 8.81 21.21
CA VAL A 348 9.21 8.81 20.30
C VAL A 348 9.14 10.04 19.41
N HIS A 349 10.01 11.00 19.64
CA HIS A 349 10.06 12.23 18.88
C HIS A 349 11.19 12.18 17.86
N ALA A 350 10.91 12.67 16.65
CA ALA A 350 11.96 12.92 15.66
C ALA A 350 12.95 13.96 16.18
N PRO A 351 14.24 13.89 15.80
CA PRO A 351 15.20 14.93 16.16
C PRO A 351 14.79 16.26 15.48
N ALA A 352 15.05 17.37 16.15
CA ALA A 352 14.72 18.72 15.63
C ALA A 352 15.33 18.99 14.24
N SER A 353 16.45 18.35 13.93
CA SER A 353 17.11 18.43 12.62
C SER A 353 16.34 17.76 11.48
N ALA A 354 15.37 16.91 11.79
CA ALA A 354 14.57 16.20 10.78
C ALA A 354 13.39 17.03 10.24
N GLY A 355 13.10 18.19 10.84
CA GLY A 355 11.98 19.06 10.47
C GLY A 355 10.64 18.63 11.09
N GLU A 356 9.61 19.46 10.88
CA GLU A 356 8.27 19.25 11.47
C GLU A 356 7.43 18.18 10.74
N HIS A 357 7.86 17.76 9.54
CA HIS A 357 7.09 16.89 8.66
C HIS A 357 7.57 15.42 8.73
N VAL A 358 7.97 14.95 9.91
CA VAL A 358 8.43 13.56 10.08
C VAL A 358 7.47 12.81 10.99
N GLU A 359 6.90 11.73 10.45
CA GLU A 359 6.01 10.82 11.16
C GLU A 359 6.71 9.48 11.36
N PRO A 360 6.75 8.94 12.59
CA PRO A 360 7.29 7.60 12.85
C PRO A 360 6.45 6.54 12.12
N TYR A 361 7.14 5.54 11.57
CA TYR A 361 6.51 4.41 10.88
C TYR A 361 6.67 3.11 11.66
N ASP A 362 7.91 2.79 12.08
CA ASP A 362 8.22 1.56 12.83
C ASP A 362 9.51 1.73 13.66
N VAL A 363 9.68 0.90 14.69
CA VAL A 363 10.87 0.89 15.52
C VAL A 363 11.83 -0.19 15.04
N LEU A 364 13.02 0.22 14.61
CA LEU A 364 14.07 -0.69 14.15
C LEU A 364 14.89 -1.27 15.29
N SER A 365 15.23 -0.45 16.29
CA SER A 365 15.98 -0.91 17.45
C SER A 365 15.81 0.02 18.65
N VAL A 366 15.89 -0.55 19.83
CA VAL A 366 15.89 0.15 21.12
C VAL A 366 17.10 -0.30 21.90
N VAL A 367 17.98 0.63 22.28
CA VAL A 367 19.24 0.34 22.97
C VAL A 367 19.43 1.27 24.14
N ALA A 368 19.55 0.72 25.35
CA ALA A 368 19.98 1.49 26.52
C ALA A 368 21.50 1.56 26.57
N THR A 369 22.04 2.72 26.90
CA THR A 369 23.49 2.92 27.10
C THR A 369 23.74 3.38 28.52
N ASP A 370 24.58 2.66 29.24
CA ASP A 370 25.04 3.05 30.57
C ASP A 370 26.12 4.14 30.42
N PRO A 371 25.90 5.35 30.95
CA PRO A 371 26.83 6.48 30.78
C PRO A 371 28.17 6.27 31.52
N ARG A 372 28.21 5.40 32.51
CA ARG A 372 29.45 5.14 33.30
C ARG A 372 30.35 4.12 32.65
N THR A 373 29.76 3.08 32.08
CA THR A 373 30.51 1.96 31.49
C THR A 373 30.52 1.96 29.98
N ALA A 374 29.76 2.84 29.34
CA ALA A 374 29.47 2.85 27.91
C ALA A 374 28.92 1.51 27.35
N ARG A 375 28.49 0.63 28.26
CA ARG A 375 27.93 -0.67 27.87
C ARG A 375 26.55 -0.49 27.29
N GLN A 376 26.30 -1.15 26.15
CA GLN A 376 25.04 -1.12 25.46
C GLN A 376 24.21 -2.36 25.80
N TYR A 377 22.93 -2.15 25.98
CA TYR A 377 21.94 -3.16 26.31
C TYR A 377 20.78 -3.09 25.34
N PRO A 378 20.68 -4.00 24.35
CA PRO A 378 19.57 -4.03 23.42
C PRO A 378 18.29 -4.51 24.11
N TYR A 379 17.18 -3.87 23.79
CA TYR A 379 15.83 -4.33 24.09
C TYR A 379 15.32 -5.19 22.94
N GLN A 380 14.59 -6.24 23.26
CA GLN A 380 13.92 -7.08 22.26
C GLN A 380 12.47 -6.63 22.09
N SER A 381 11.97 -6.63 20.85
CA SER A 381 10.54 -6.39 20.62
C SER A 381 9.73 -7.50 21.27
N ILE A 382 8.65 -7.15 21.96
CA ILE A 382 7.72 -8.13 22.52
C ILE A 382 7.06 -8.99 21.42
N LYS A 383 6.99 -8.48 20.20
CA LYS A 383 6.49 -9.18 19.01
C LYS A 383 7.50 -10.20 18.44
N ALA A 384 8.78 -10.12 18.82
CA ALA A 384 9.77 -11.06 18.32
C ALA A 384 9.56 -12.44 18.96
N PHE A 385 9.39 -13.48 18.15
CA PHE A 385 9.22 -14.87 18.61
C PHE A 385 10.47 -15.43 19.33
N ARG A 386 11.57 -14.71 19.33
CA ARG A 386 12.82 -15.08 20.02
C ARG A 386 12.81 -14.79 21.50
N HIS A 387 11.67 -14.83 22.16
CA HIS A 387 11.61 -14.83 23.61
C HIS A 387 12.27 -16.10 24.13
N ARG A 388 13.27 -15.98 24.98
CA ARG A 388 13.81 -17.11 25.75
C ARG A 388 12.80 -17.58 26.80
N GLY A 389 11.50 -17.58 26.42
CA GLY A 389 10.42 -18.05 27.27
C GLY A 389 10.63 -19.49 27.66
N GLY A 390 10.92 -19.75 28.93
CA GLY A 390 11.00 -21.07 29.53
C GLY A 390 12.39 -21.70 29.61
N MET A 391 13.40 -21.17 28.97
CA MET A 391 14.80 -21.61 29.27
C MET A 391 15.43 -20.65 30.26
N ILE A 392 15.42 -21.04 31.50
CA ILE A 392 16.05 -20.38 32.63
C ILE A 392 17.56 -20.38 32.41
N ARG A 393 18.09 -19.35 31.76
CA ARG A 393 19.51 -18.98 31.86
C ARG A 393 19.60 -17.54 32.33
N HIS A 394 19.92 -17.38 33.58
CA HIS A 394 19.99 -16.14 34.35
C HIS A 394 21.15 -15.21 34.00
N GLU A 395 21.71 -15.24 32.80
CA GLU A 395 22.95 -14.51 32.51
C GLU A 395 22.75 -13.04 32.05
N SER A 396 21.53 -12.63 31.69
CA SER A 396 21.19 -11.21 31.50
C SER A 396 19.70 -11.00 31.67
N PRO A 397 19.25 -9.93 32.34
CA PRO A 397 17.84 -9.61 32.48
C PRO A 397 17.24 -9.36 31.09
N ASP A 398 16.13 -10.04 30.81
CA ASP A 398 15.40 -9.86 29.58
C ASP A 398 14.79 -8.45 29.58
N ARG A 399 15.11 -7.68 28.52
CA ARG A 399 14.60 -6.34 28.29
C ARG A 399 13.72 -6.36 27.06
N TYR A 400 12.50 -5.87 27.22
CA TYR A 400 11.50 -5.88 26.16
C TYR A 400 11.00 -4.47 25.91
N TYR A 401 10.63 -4.20 24.66
CA TYR A 401 9.86 -3.01 24.32
C TYR A 401 8.62 -3.39 23.54
N HIS A 402 7.59 -2.60 23.70
CA HIS A 402 6.39 -2.60 22.88
C HIS A 402 6.25 -1.23 22.23
N ALA A 403 6.14 -1.20 20.90
CA ALA A 403 5.88 0.03 20.16
C ALA A 403 4.42 0.06 19.73
N SER A 404 3.74 1.15 20.02
CA SER A 404 2.35 1.39 19.60
C SER A 404 2.21 2.81 19.05
N ILE A 405 1.26 2.98 18.12
CA ILE A 405 0.91 4.30 17.59
C ILE A 405 -0.38 4.73 18.26
N ARG A 406 -0.34 5.84 18.97
CA ARG A 406 -1.49 6.43 19.67
C ARG A 406 -1.85 7.78 19.05
N GLN A 407 -3.06 8.20 19.24
CA GLN A 407 -3.49 9.55 18.89
C GLN A 407 -3.05 10.51 20.01
N GLY A 408 -2.18 11.46 19.68
CA GLY A 408 -1.72 12.48 20.59
C GLY A 408 -2.83 13.49 20.93
N VAL A 409 -2.53 14.39 21.88
CA VAL A 409 -3.49 15.41 22.36
C VAL A 409 -3.92 16.36 21.23
N THR A 410 -3.07 16.57 20.26
CA THR A 410 -3.31 17.43 19.09
C THR A 410 -4.00 16.73 17.93
N GLY A 411 -4.37 15.42 18.08
CA GLY A 411 -4.91 14.61 17.00
C GLY A 411 -3.84 14.02 16.07
N GLN A 412 -2.57 14.39 16.25
CA GLN A 412 -1.46 13.81 15.50
C GLN A 412 -1.16 12.39 15.99
N ARG A 413 -0.62 11.57 15.11
CA ARG A 413 -0.19 10.22 15.45
C ARG A 413 1.17 10.26 16.12
N GLU A 414 1.23 9.74 17.32
CA GLU A 414 2.46 9.66 18.11
C GLU A 414 2.83 8.20 18.30
N MET A 415 4.08 7.89 18.03
CA MET A 415 4.64 6.60 18.39
C MET A 415 5.06 6.62 19.85
N VAL A 416 4.66 5.60 20.58
CA VAL A 416 4.99 5.42 21.99
C VAL A 416 5.72 4.09 22.14
N VAL A 417 6.83 4.10 22.85
CA VAL A 417 7.58 2.91 23.23
C VAL A 417 7.37 2.65 24.71
N THR A 418 6.77 1.50 25.02
CA THR A 418 6.64 0.98 26.38
C THR A 418 7.85 0.09 26.68
N LEU A 419 8.59 0.40 27.74
CA LEU A 419 9.76 -0.37 28.15
C LEU A 419 9.37 -1.31 29.29
N GLY A 420 9.85 -2.58 29.24
CA GLY A 420 9.57 -3.61 30.24
C GLY A 420 10.74 -4.57 30.45
N GLY A 421 10.59 -5.47 31.44
CA GLY A 421 11.58 -6.50 31.78
C GLY A 421 11.92 -6.53 33.26
N HIS A 422 12.78 -7.46 33.66
CA HIS A 422 13.17 -7.67 35.08
C HIS A 422 13.82 -6.46 35.77
N LEU A 423 14.39 -5.54 34.99
CA LEU A 423 15.00 -4.31 35.51
C LEU A 423 14.03 -3.36 36.20
N TRP A 424 12.73 -3.49 35.95
CA TRP A 424 11.71 -2.66 36.58
C TRP A 424 11.23 -3.18 37.95
N ALA A 425 11.64 -4.41 38.31
CA ALA A 425 11.26 -5.02 39.58
C ALA A 425 12.12 -4.57 40.76
N GLU A 426 13.31 -4.01 40.52
CA GLU A 426 14.22 -3.54 41.55
C GLU A 426 14.33 -2.02 41.56
N PRO A 427 13.93 -1.35 42.67
CA PRO A 427 14.17 0.09 42.85
C PRO A 427 15.67 0.39 42.77
N GLY A 428 16.12 1.15 41.79
CA GLY A 428 17.55 1.49 41.59
C GLY A 428 18.22 0.78 40.42
N SER A 429 17.54 -0.14 39.74
CA SER A 429 18.08 -0.85 38.56
C SER A 429 17.83 -0.13 37.24
N LEU A 430 17.15 1.04 37.27
CA LEU A 430 17.07 1.93 36.08
C LEU A 430 18.49 2.38 35.76
N PRO A 431 18.97 2.15 34.54
CA PRO A 431 20.21 2.78 34.15
C PRO A 431 20.03 4.30 34.23
N ASP A 432 20.93 5.00 34.92
CA ASP A 432 21.04 6.48 34.87
C ASP A 432 21.30 6.98 33.43
N GLY A 433 21.18 6.08 32.46
CA GLY A 433 21.47 6.24 31.07
C GLY A 433 20.29 6.71 30.23
N HIS A 434 20.57 6.90 28.99
CA HIS A 434 19.57 7.21 27.98
C HIS A 434 19.29 5.99 27.10
N VAL A 435 18.07 5.90 26.61
CA VAL A 435 17.63 4.90 25.63
C VAL A 435 17.58 5.57 24.27
N THR A 436 18.35 5.04 23.33
CA THR A 436 18.32 5.44 21.93
C THR A 436 17.33 4.56 21.18
N VAL A 437 16.42 5.18 20.47
CA VAL A 437 15.42 4.51 19.62
C VAL A 437 15.72 4.85 18.17
N ARG A 438 16.04 3.85 17.37
CA ARG A 438 16.18 3.99 15.93
C ARG A 438 14.87 3.63 15.27
N VAL A 439 14.36 4.52 14.43
CA VAL A 439 13.05 4.37 13.81
C VAL A 439 13.14 4.46 12.30
N LEU A 440 12.20 3.79 11.67
CA LEU A 440 11.80 4.06 10.31
C LEU A 440 10.69 5.11 10.36
N ALA A 441 10.80 6.13 9.55
CA ALA A 441 9.88 7.27 9.52
C ALA A 441 9.53 7.64 8.09
N ASN A 442 8.52 8.48 7.90
CA ASN A 442 8.12 9.05 6.62
C ASN A 442 7.91 10.57 6.73
N ASN A 443 7.71 11.24 5.59
CA ASN A 443 7.50 12.68 5.55
C ASN A 443 6.01 13.08 5.56
N GLY A 444 5.13 12.23 6.06
CA GLY A 444 3.70 12.50 6.16
C GLY A 444 3.08 12.98 4.85
N ARG A 445 2.31 14.05 4.92
CA ARG A 445 1.60 14.62 3.75
C ARG A 445 2.48 15.47 2.83
N LEU A 446 3.66 15.88 3.29
CA LEU A 446 4.53 16.81 2.56
C LEU A 446 4.84 16.36 1.13
N PRO A 447 5.18 15.07 0.86
CA PRO A 447 5.49 14.62 -0.49
C PRO A 447 4.36 14.91 -1.50
N ARG A 448 3.12 14.62 -1.14
CA ARG A 448 1.99 14.86 -2.05
C ARG A 448 1.69 16.34 -2.25
N MET A 449 1.89 17.15 -1.23
CA MET A 449 1.60 18.59 -1.29
C MET A 449 2.65 19.34 -2.11
N ALA A 450 3.92 18.95 -2.02
CA ALA A 450 5.03 19.73 -2.53
C ALA A 450 5.76 19.11 -3.75
N LEU A 451 5.72 17.78 -3.90
CA LEU A 451 6.39 17.09 -5.02
C LEU A 451 5.46 16.86 -6.21
N ARG A 452 6.06 16.87 -7.39
CA ARG A 452 5.44 16.52 -8.67
C ARG A 452 6.28 15.45 -9.38
N GLU A 453 5.94 15.14 -10.61
CA GLU A 453 6.76 14.31 -11.49
C GLU A 453 8.15 14.92 -11.66
N SER A 454 9.15 14.07 -11.84
CA SER A 454 10.55 14.45 -12.05
C SER A 454 11.20 15.29 -10.94
N MET A 455 10.71 15.20 -9.69
CA MET A 455 11.29 15.88 -8.54
C MET A 455 12.03 14.96 -7.55
N VAL A 456 11.91 13.64 -7.69
CA VAL A 456 12.68 12.64 -6.93
C VAL A 456 13.84 12.19 -7.83
N THR A 457 14.99 12.86 -7.74
CA THR A 457 16.02 12.80 -8.77
C THR A 457 17.44 12.55 -8.25
N THR A 458 17.68 12.66 -6.96
CA THR A 458 19.04 12.60 -6.41
C THR A 458 19.31 11.25 -5.75
N PRO A 459 20.16 10.39 -6.35
CA PRO A 459 20.58 9.15 -5.71
C PRO A 459 21.27 9.41 -4.37
N ALA A 460 20.82 8.73 -3.32
CA ALA A 460 21.47 8.74 -1.99
C ALA A 460 22.24 7.44 -1.74
N SER A 461 21.93 6.40 -2.49
CA SER A 461 22.69 5.14 -2.59
C SER A 461 23.39 5.04 -3.94
N THR A 462 24.29 4.08 -4.07
CA THR A 462 24.98 3.83 -5.34
C THR A 462 24.05 3.10 -6.31
N PHE A 463 23.74 3.76 -7.42
CA PHE A 463 23.02 3.18 -8.56
C PHE A 463 24.02 2.89 -9.67
N ASN A 464 24.63 1.70 -9.61
CA ASN A 464 25.61 1.31 -10.61
C ASN A 464 24.98 1.27 -12.00
N GLY A 465 25.70 1.77 -13.01
CA GLY A 465 25.23 1.74 -14.40
C GLY A 465 24.07 2.67 -14.74
N VAL A 466 23.60 3.48 -13.80
CA VAL A 466 22.52 4.46 -13.99
C VAL A 466 23.09 5.85 -14.19
N GLU A 467 22.62 6.54 -15.21
CA GLU A 467 22.95 7.94 -15.47
C GLU A 467 22.06 8.90 -14.70
N ARG A 468 20.76 8.61 -14.67
CA ARG A 468 19.74 9.47 -14.09
C ARG A 468 18.60 8.64 -13.49
N VAL A 469 18.06 9.13 -12.41
CA VAL A 469 16.80 8.62 -11.81
C VAL A 469 15.78 9.75 -11.76
N HIS A 470 14.50 9.43 -11.93
CA HIS A 470 13.41 10.40 -11.72
C HIS A 470 12.08 9.65 -11.51
N ASN A 471 11.15 10.29 -10.81
CA ASN A 471 9.80 9.73 -10.65
C ASN A 471 8.92 10.07 -11.84
N LEU A 472 8.16 9.08 -12.31
CA LEU A 472 7.22 9.19 -13.43
C LEU A 472 5.83 9.67 -13.00
N THR A 473 5.42 9.37 -11.76
CA THR A 473 4.10 9.71 -11.25
C THR A 473 4.22 10.69 -10.08
N ALA A 474 3.21 11.53 -9.90
CA ALA A 474 3.14 12.38 -8.71
C ALA A 474 3.02 11.49 -7.47
N PRO A 475 3.74 11.82 -6.37
CA PRO A 475 3.65 11.05 -5.13
C PRO A 475 2.23 10.98 -4.57
N THR A 476 1.84 9.82 -4.01
CA THR A 476 0.53 9.63 -3.40
C THR A 476 0.42 10.31 -2.03
N MET A 477 -0.81 10.54 -1.56
CA MET A 477 -1.07 10.90 -0.17
C MET A 477 -0.76 9.71 0.72
N PRO A 478 -0.21 9.91 1.93
CA PRO A 478 -0.11 8.83 2.91
C PRO A 478 -1.52 8.40 3.33
N LEU A 479 -1.71 7.09 3.52
CA LEU A 479 -2.98 6.55 3.96
C LEU A 479 -2.83 6.05 5.40
N TYR A 480 -3.76 6.49 6.23
CA TYR A 480 -3.80 6.10 7.63
C TYR A 480 -4.84 5.00 7.82
N PRO A 481 -4.51 3.92 8.56
CA PRO A 481 -5.47 2.87 8.83
C PRO A 481 -6.70 3.46 9.53
N PRO A 482 -7.91 3.10 9.12
CA PRO A 482 -9.11 3.42 9.87
C PRO A 482 -8.98 2.84 11.29
N ARG A 483 -9.36 3.61 12.30
CA ARG A 483 -9.36 3.18 13.68
C ARG A 483 -10.73 3.46 14.29
N GLY A 484 -11.13 2.63 15.24
CA GLY A 484 -12.39 2.78 15.96
C GLY A 484 -13.17 1.48 16.05
N GLY A 485 -13.93 1.29 17.13
CA GLY A 485 -14.49 0.04 17.60
C GLY A 485 -15.07 -0.91 16.56
N ASP A 486 -15.85 -0.41 15.60
CA ASP A 486 -16.43 -1.28 14.57
C ASP A 486 -15.41 -1.80 13.56
N TYR A 487 -14.45 -0.98 13.17
CA TYR A 487 -13.45 -1.38 12.18
C TYR A 487 -12.54 -2.49 12.72
N ASP A 488 -12.01 -2.29 13.93
CA ASP A 488 -11.06 -3.23 14.53
C ASP A 488 -11.71 -4.61 14.73
N TRP A 489 -12.95 -4.66 15.24
CA TRP A 489 -13.70 -5.91 15.39
C TRP A 489 -14.07 -6.56 14.05
N ARG A 490 -14.39 -5.78 13.04
CA ARG A 490 -14.65 -6.30 11.69
C ARG A 490 -13.39 -6.95 11.09
N VAL A 491 -12.22 -6.32 11.26
CA VAL A 491 -10.94 -6.89 10.83
C VAL A 491 -10.65 -8.18 11.59
N ILE A 492 -10.79 -8.19 12.93
CA ILE A 492 -10.59 -9.38 13.76
C ILE A 492 -11.53 -10.51 13.29
N SER A 493 -12.82 -10.19 13.10
CA SER A 493 -13.80 -11.18 12.61
C SER A 493 -13.45 -11.73 11.24
N HIS A 494 -12.99 -10.85 10.34
CA HIS A 494 -12.57 -11.23 8.98
C HIS A 494 -11.37 -12.19 8.99
N PHE A 495 -10.39 -11.97 9.87
CA PHE A 495 -9.23 -12.87 9.98
C PHE A 495 -9.54 -14.16 10.74
N ASN A 496 -10.42 -14.13 11.73
CA ASN A 496 -10.83 -15.33 12.46
C ASN A 496 -11.83 -16.19 11.69
N GLY A 497 -12.64 -15.58 10.82
CA GLY A 497 -13.63 -16.27 9.99
C GLY A 497 -13.07 -16.94 8.72
N ALA A 498 -11.78 -16.82 8.44
CA ALA A 498 -11.15 -17.38 7.25
C ALA A 498 -11.27 -18.90 7.20
N GLY A 499 -12.39 -19.38 6.68
CA GLY A 499 -12.68 -20.81 6.58
C GLY A 499 -13.95 -21.09 5.80
N THR A 500 -14.35 -22.35 5.84
CA THR A 500 -15.53 -22.87 5.15
C THR A 500 -16.83 -22.16 5.56
N THR A 501 -16.92 -21.67 6.80
CA THR A 501 -18.14 -21.01 7.31
C THR A 501 -18.36 -19.67 6.64
N GLU A 502 -17.32 -18.84 6.53
CA GLU A 502 -17.41 -17.53 5.87
C GLU A 502 -17.69 -17.70 4.37
N LEU A 503 -17.03 -18.65 3.72
CA LEU A 503 -17.28 -18.96 2.32
C LEU A 503 -18.73 -19.38 2.07
N ASN A 504 -19.31 -20.24 2.92
CA ASN A 504 -20.68 -20.68 2.78
C ASN A 504 -21.72 -19.57 3.00
N MET A 505 -21.36 -18.50 3.71
CA MET A 505 -22.19 -17.32 3.93
C MET A 505 -21.91 -16.18 2.94
N MET A 506 -21.07 -16.42 1.92
CA MET A 506 -20.63 -15.39 0.99
C MET A 506 -21.79 -14.91 0.11
N ASP A 507 -22.15 -13.67 0.28
CA ASP A 507 -23.05 -12.92 -0.59
C ASP A 507 -22.40 -11.60 -1.03
N ALA A 508 -23.09 -10.82 -1.85
CA ALA A 508 -22.56 -9.55 -2.33
C ALA A 508 -22.28 -8.54 -1.20
N ASN A 509 -23.06 -8.57 -0.12
CA ASN A 509 -22.87 -7.64 1.00
C ASN A 509 -21.67 -8.05 1.84
N VAL A 510 -21.49 -9.35 2.07
CA VAL A 510 -20.33 -9.91 2.80
C VAL A 510 -19.06 -9.59 2.02
N LEU A 511 -19.03 -9.84 0.70
CA LEU A 511 -17.86 -9.54 -0.12
C LEU A 511 -17.56 -8.04 -0.16
N ARG A 512 -18.55 -7.18 -0.40
CA ARG A 512 -18.38 -5.71 -0.33
C ARG A 512 -17.87 -5.26 1.04
N GLY A 513 -18.44 -5.81 2.10
CA GLY A 513 -18.01 -5.57 3.49
C GLY A 513 -16.55 -5.95 3.72
N ALA A 514 -16.11 -7.10 3.24
CA ALA A 514 -14.73 -7.55 3.33
C ALA A 514 -13.77 -6.65 2.54
N LEU A 515 -14.10 -6.32 1.29
CA LEU A 515 -13.27 -5.44 0.46
C LEU A 515 -13.15 -4.02 1.04
N SER A 516 -14.22 -3.50 1.64
CA SER A 516 -14.21 -2.17 2.27
C SER A 516 -13.22 -2.04 3.44
N LEU A 517 -12.77 -3.15 4.05
CA LEU A 517 -11.74 -3.13 5.09
C LEU A 517 -10.35 -2.74 4.53
N TYR A 518 -10.14 -2.94 3.24
CA TYR A 518 -8.87 -2.66 2.57
C TYR A 518 -8.86 -1.31 1.84
N ASP A 519 -10.00 -0.65 1.67
CA ASP A 519 -10.05 0.69 1.09
C ASP A 519 -9.88 1.77 2.15
N TRP A 520 -8.64 2.22 2.33
CA TRP A 520 -8.30 3.33 3.24
C TRP A 520 -8.27 4.68 2.54
N THR A 521 -8.49 4.70 1.22
CA THR A 521 -8.31 5.90 0.40
C THR A 521 -9.48 6.87 0.50
N ARG A 522 -10.69 6.37 0.78
CA ARG A 522 -11.96 7.11 0.64
C ARG A 522 -12.17 7.66 -0.78
N ASP A 523 -11.54 7.03 -1.76
CA ASP A 523 -11.69 7.41 -3.17
C ASP A 523 -13.04 6.93 -3.69
N ASP A 524 -13.76 7.82 -4.36
CA ASP A 524 -15.07 7.50 -4.95
C ASP A 524 -14.97 6.43 -6.05
N ASP A 525 -13.83 6.35 -6.74
CA ASP A 525 -13.61 5.30 -7.74
C ASP A 525 -13.50 3.91 -7.09
N ASN A 526 -12.80 3.79 -5.97
CA ASN A 526 -12.72 2.55 -5.22
C ASN A 526 -14.08 2.13 -4.67
N ARG A 527 -14.83 3.10 -4.11
CA ARG A 527 -16.20 2.85 -3.63
C ARG A 527 -17.10 2.37 -4.76
N ARG A 528 -17.06 3.03 -5.95
CA ARG A 528 -17.84 2.61 -7.12
C ARG A 528 -17.53 1.19 -7.56
N ARG A 529 -16.25 0.77 -7.54
CA ARG A 529 -15.84 -0.61 -7.85
C ARG A 529 -16.40 -1.62 -6.86
N ILE A 530 -16.35 -1.31 -5.56
CA ILE A 530 -16.90 -2.17 -4.51
C ILE A 530 -18.43 -2.27 -4.66
N ASP A 531 -19.11 -1.15 -4.85
CA ASP A 531 -20.56 -1.08 -5.01
C ASP A 531 -21.06 -1.73 -6.32
N ALA A 532 -20.21 -1.81 -7.34
CA ALA A 532 -20.50 -2.50 -8.59
C ALA A 532 -20.61 -4.03 -8.47
N ILE A 533 -20.29 -4.62 -7.33
CA ILE A 533 -20.52 -6.05 -7.07
C ILE A 533 -22.00 -6.25 -6.73
N HIS A 534 -22.78 -6.80 -7.65
CA HIS A 534 -24.23 -6.92 -7.47
C HIS A 534 -24.67 -8.23 -6.86
N TYR A 535 -24.05 -9.33 -7.26
CA TYR A 535 -24.41 -10.67 -6.79
C TYR A 535 -23.18 -11.56 -6.66
N VAL A 536 -23.26 -12.45 -5.66
CA VAL A 536 -22.24 -13.47 -5.42
C VAL A 536 -22.99 -14.77 -5.09
N TRP A 537 -22.59 -15.88 -5.73
CA TRP A 537 -23.07 -17.20 -5.39
C TRP A 537 -21.96 -18.22 -5.54
N LEU A 538 -22.13 -19.37 -4.89
CA LEU A 538 -21.18 -20.47 -4.93
C LEU A 538 -21.76 -21.65 -5.70
N ASP A 539 -20.93 -22.32 -6.46
CA ASP A 539 -21.20 -23.64 -7.00
C ASP A 539 -19.97 -24.52 -6.90
N GLU A 540 -20.21 -25.85 -6.86
CA GLU A 540 -19.15 -26.83 -6.74
C GLU A 540 -18.94 -27.52 -8.05
N GLU A 541 -17.68 -27.67 -8.43
CA GLU A 541 -17.24 -28.38 -9.61
C GLU A 541 -16.20 -29.44 -9.21
N THR A 542 -16.19 -30.55 -9.88
CA THR A 542 -15.17 -31.59 -9.69
C THR A 542 -14.35 -31.67 -10.97
N GLU A 543 -13.06 -31.37 -10.87
CA GLU A 543 -12.15 -31.41 -12.01
C GLU A 543 -11.11 -32.51 -11.82
N ARG A 544 -10.84 -33.25 -12.88
CA ARG A 544 -9.83 -34.30 -12.87
C ARG A 544 -8.51 -33.75 -13.41
N VAL A 545 -7.50 -33.64 -12.53
CA VAL A 545 -6.16 -33.25 -12.90
C VAL A 545 -5.24 -34.46 -12.83
N GLY A 546 -5.03 -35.13 -13.98
CA GLY A 546 -4.27 -36.37 -14.04
C GLY A 546 -4.98 -37.53 -13.31
N ALA A 547 -4.33 -38.12 -12.31
CA ALA A 547 -4.89 -39.18 -11.47
C ALA A 547 -5.67 -38.66 -10.25
N ARG A 548 -5.61 -37.36 -9.96
CA ARG A 548 -6.26 -36.73 -8.81
C ARG A 548 -7.59 -36.10 -9.23
N VAL A 549 -8.54 -36.15 -8.33
CA VAL A 549 -9.85 -35.51 -8.47
C VAL A 549 -9.89 -34.38 -7.46
N ASP A 550 -9.90 -33.16 -7.95
CA ASP A 550 -9.95 -31.97 -7.11
C ASP A 550 -11.37 -31.42 -7.06
N ARG A 551 -11.86 -31.16 -5.85
CA ARG A 551 -13.10 -30.42 -5.62
C ARG A 551 -12.81 -28.94 -5.71
N ILE A 552 -13.52 -28.24 -6.57
CA ILE A 552 -13.35 -26.81 -6.80
C ILE A 552 -14.63 -26.09 -6.38
N VAL A 553 -14.51 -25.10 -5.54
CA VAL A 553 -15.60 -24.17 -5.24
C VAL A 553 -15.42 -22.93 -6.12
N ASN A 554 -16.37 -22.74 -7.04
CA ASN A 554 -16.41 -21.55 -7.86
C ASN A 554 -17.11 -20.43 -7.07
N VAL A 555 -16.42 -19.32 -6.87
CA VAL A 555 -16.97 -18.08 -6.35
C VAL A 555 -17.40 -17.25 -7.56
N ASN A 556 -18.68 -17.24 -7.84
CA ASN A 556 -19.27 -16.53 -8.96
C ASN A 556 -19.61 -15.11 -8.52
N VAL A 557 -19.02 -14.11 -9.16
CA VAL A 557 -19.19 -12.70 -8.82
C VAL A 557 -19.71 -11.96 -10.03
N GLY A 558 -20.87 -11.34 -9.92
CA GLY A 558 -21.42 -10.48 -10.96
C GLY A 558 -21.17 -9.02 -10.67
N ILE A 559 -20.55 -8.32 -11.62
CA ILE A 559 -20.21 -6.91 -11.51
C ILE A 559 -20.94 -6.09 -12.57
N GLU A 560 -21.22 -4.84 -12.25
CA GLU A 560 -21.70 -3.84 -13.20
C GLU A 560 -20.51 -3.09 -13.82
N PRO A 561 -20.27 -3.22 -15.15
CA PRO A 561 -19.11 -2.61 -15.80
C PRO A 561 -19.04 -1.08 -15.68
N SER A 562 -20.17 -0.40 -15.52
CA SER A 562 -20.25 1.05 -15.37
C SER A 562 -19.56 1.59 -14.10
N GLY A 563 -19.31 0.73 -13.10
CA GLY A 563 -18.56 1.08 -11.89
C GLY A 563 -17.04 1.11 -12.08
N PHE A 564 -16.55 0.77 -13.27
CA PHE A 564 -15.12 0.68 -13.60
C PHE A 564 -14.73 1.68 -14.69
N ALA A 565 -13.47 2.04 -14.75
CA ALA A 565 -12.94 2.96 -15.76
C ALA A 565 -12.82 2.34 -17.17
N GLY A 566 -13.26 1.09 -17.34
CA GLY A 566 -13.26 0.37 -18.61
C GLY A 566 -12.88 -1.11 -18.45
N PRO A 567 -12.84 -1.86 -19.56
CA PRO A 567 -12.57 -3.30 -19.55
C PRO A 567 -11.18 -3.66 -18.93
N GLY A 568 -10.21 -2.76 -19.06
CA GLY A 568 -8.89 -2.91 -18.48
C GLY A 568 -8.91 -2.88 -16.94
N ASP A 569 -9.69 -1.98 -16.38
CA ASP A 569 -9.86 -1.86 -14.93
C ASP A 569 -10.61 -3.09 -14.36
N VAL A 570 -11.62 -3.59 -15.08
CA VAL A 570 -12.29 -4.86 -14.75
C VAL A 570 -11.30 -6.03 -14.77
N ALA A 571 -10.43 -6.09 -15.78
CA ALA A 571 -9.43 -7.15 -15.88
C ALA A 571 -8.46 -7.15 -14.70
N LEU A 572 -7.92 -6.00 -14.33
CA LEU A 572 -7.02 -5.85 -13.19
C LEU A 572 -7.73 -6.15 -11.86
N PHE A 573 -8.94 -5.62 -11.67
CA PHE A 573 -9.74 -5.92 -10.48
C PHE A 573 -9.99 -7.43 -10.34
N GLY A 574 -10.34 -8.10 -11.43
CA GLY A 574 -10.55 -9.54 -11.43
C GLY A 574 -9.28 -10.34 -11.09
N ASP A 575 -8.09 -9.90 -11.53
CA ASP A 575 -6.81 -10.53 -11.16
C ASP A 575 -6.52 -10.39 -9.66
N VAL A 576 -6.79 -9.22 -9.09
CA VAL A 576 -6.63 -8.95 -7.66
C VAL A 576 -7.66 -9.75 -6.86
N LEU A 577 -8.94 -9.69 -7.26
CA LEU A 577 -10.03 -10.40 -6.60
C LEU A 577 -9.85 -11.91 -6.63
N SER A 578 -9.34 -12.48 -7.75
CA SER A 578 -9.05 -13.92 -7.85
C SER A 578 -8.04 -14.37 -6.79
N ARG A 579 -7.01 -13.57 -6.53
CA ARG A 579 -6.04 -13.85 -5.47
C ARG A 579 -6.64 -13.70 -4.09
N PHE A 580 -7.45 -12.68 -3.90
CA PHE A 580 -8.13 -12.43 -2.63
C PHE A 580 -9.08 -13.58 -2.25
N VAL A 581 -9.96 -14.01 -3.14
CA VAL A 581 -10.87 -15.15 -2.85
C VAL A 581 -10.12 -16.46 -2.68
N GLY A 582 -8.92 -16.57 -3.21
CA GLY A 582 -8.02 -17.70 -3.00
C GLY A 582 -7.67 -17.97 -1.53
N ARG A 583 -7.88 -16.99 -0.61
CA ARG A 583 -7.69 -17.18 0.84
C ARG A 583 -8.61 -18.23 1.44
N TYR A 584 -9.77 -18.43 0.81
CA TYR A 584 -10.75 -19.42 1.26
C TYR A 584 -10.41 -20.84 0.81
N ALA A 585 -9.38 -21.05 -0.02
CA ALA A 585 -8.92 -22.38 -0.39
C ALA A 585 -8.40 -23.14 0.84
N CYS A 586 -8.72 -24.41 0.94
CA CYS A 586 -8.26 -25.28 2.02
C CYS A 586 -7.77 -26.63 1.47
N PHE A 587 -7.35 -27.54 2.33
CA PHE A 587 -6.88 -28.88 1.93
C PHE A 587 -7.97 -29.74 1.29
N HIS A 588 -9.25 -29.41 1.48
CA HIS A 588 -10.37 -30.20 1.02
C HIS A 588 -10.93 -29.73 -0.33
N PHE A 589 -10.68 -28.48 -0.70
CA PHE A 589 -11.13 -27.93 -1.97
C PHE A 589 -10.25 -26.75 -2.42
N ALA A 590 -10.17 -26.60 -3.72
CA ALA A 590 -9.60 -25.42 -4.37
C ALA A 590 -10.69 -24.36 -4.56
N VAL A 591 -10.29 -23.09 -4.72
CA VAL A 591 -11.21 -21.99 -5.00
C VAL A 591 -10.88 -21.35 -6.34
N ARG A 592 -11.92 -21.05 -7.11
CA ARG A 592 -11.83 -20.37 -8.41
C ARG A 592 -12.77 -19.20 -8.46
N LEU A 593 -12.27 -18.04 -8.87
CA LEU A 593 -13.13 -16.90 -9.21
C LEU A 593 -13.73 -17.08 -10.60
N VAL A 594 -15.03 -16.84 -10.72
CA VAL A 594 -15.73 -16.69 -12.00
C VAL A 594 -16.39 -15.31 -12.00
N LEU A 595 -15.91 -14.42 -12.84
CA LEU A 595 -16.39 -13.04 -12.91
C LEU A 595 -17.35 -12.87 -14.09
N TYR A 596 -18.53 -12.32 -13.85
CA TYR A 596 -19.57 -12.01 -14.83
C TYR A 596 -19.69 -10.50 -15.01
N GLU A 597 -19.63 -10.05 -16.25
CA GLU A 597 -19.76 -8.64 -16.61
C GLU A 597 -21.21 -8.33 -17.02
N GLY A 598 -21.99 -7.75 -16.11
CA GLY A 598 -23.42 -7.49 -16.29
C GLY A 598 -24.32 -8.72 -16.14
N VAL A 599 -25.63 -8.50 -16.22
CA VAL A 599 -26.63 -9.57 -16.15
C VAL A 599 -26.69 -10.31 -17.47
N GLY A 600 -26.26 -11.59 -17.49
CA GLY A 600 -26.23 -12.40 -18.72
C GLY A 600 -25.07 -12.06 -19.66
N GLY A 601 -24.14 -11.25 -19.23
CA GLY A 601 -22.93 -10.88 -19.97
C GLY A 601 -21.86 -11.97 -19.99
N PRO A 602 -20.72 -11.71 -20.61
CA PRO A 602 -19.63 -12.67 -20.70
C PRO A 602 -19.09 -13.02 -19.30
N SER A 603 -18.73 -14.28 -19.12
CA SER A 603 -18.10 -14.74 -17.89
C SER A 603 -16.64 -15.08 -18.14
N ARG A 604 -15.82 -14.82 -17.13
CA ARG A 604 -14.39 -15.17 -17.13
C ARG A 604 -14.04 -16.05 -15.95
N ARG A 605 -13.43 -17.19 -16.24
CA ARG A 605 -12.87 -18.10 -15.22
C ARG A 605 -11.40 -17.74 -14.97
N TYR A 606 -11.03 -17.58 -13.71
CA TYR A 606 -9.66 -17.34 -13.27
C TYR A 606 -8.96 -18.65 -12.87
N PRO A 607 -7.63 -18.68 -12.76
CA PRO A 607 -6.91 -19.86 -12.29
C PRO A 607 -7.39 -20.31 -10.91
N CYS A 608 -7.40 -21.62 -10.67
CA CYS A 608 -7.69 -22.17 -9.35
C CYS A 608 -6.57 -21.87 -8.37
N THR A 609 -6.94 -21.52 -7.16
CA THR A 609 -6.04 -21.48 -6.02
C THR A 609 -6.18 -22.77 -5.22
N ILE A 610 -5.06 -23.44 -5.03
CA ILE A 610 -4.93 -24.66 -4.22
C ILE A 610 -4.06 -24.33 -3.02
N LYS A 611 -4.47 -24.76 -1.82
CA LYS A 611 -3.59 -24.70 -0.65
C LYS A 611 -2.63 -25.88 -0.72
N THR A 612 -1.41 -25.62 -1.20
CA THR A 612 -0.33 -26.63 -1.19
C THR A 612 0.17 -26.75 0.24
N GLY A 613 -0.07 -27.87 0.88
CA GLY A 613 0.60 -28.20 2.13
C GLY A 613 2.05 -28.58 1.81
N ASP A 614 3.01 -27.78 2.24
CA ASP A 614 4.38 -28.26 2.39
C ASP A 614 4.37 -29.27 3.55
N TRP A 615 4.17 -30.55 3.23
CA TRP A 615 4.53 -31.62 4.14
C TRP A 615 6.03 -31.85 4.00
N LEU A 616 6.76 -31.37 4.96
CA LEU A 616 8.10 -31.87 5.27
C LEU A 616 8.02 -33.29 5.81
#